data_003157a7997ef3b8d31e62fa968247d0
#
_entry.id   003157a7997ef3b8d31e62fa968247d0
#
_cell.length_a   1.000
_cell.length_b   1.000
_cell.length_c   1.000
_cell.angle_alpha   90.00
_cell.angle_beta   90.00
_cell.angle_gamma   90.00
#
_symmetry.space_group_name_H-M   'P 1'
#
loop_
_entity.id
_entity.type
_entity.pdbx_description
1 polymer ?
#
loop_
_entity_poly.entity_id
_entity_poly.type
_entity_poly.pdbx_seq_one_letter_code
_entity_poly.pdbx_strand_id
1 'polypeptide(L)'
;ILDSYEARLPSGGIPARFVIEKQVIREFLKEGENLLALQVHNCNAESSDLSSTTFLIAGISDESHNYSDPPQWFRDPRTDFTHLPLIIIDTEGRQIVNDPKITARMKVIDNGPGNPNNQFQEATDYDGYIGIEIRGQSSQMFPKKSYSIELRTSEGDETSAALLGMPKEEDWVLYA
;
A
#
# COMPACT_ATOMS: atom_id res chain seq x y z
N ILE A 1 20.95 -19.37 -14.35
CA ILE A 1 20.46 -19.26 -12.96
C ILE A 1 21.57 -18.64 -12.16
N LEU A 2 21.41 -17.39 -11.72
CA LEU A 2 22.46 -16.68 -10.99
C LEU A 2 22.50 -17.08 -9.52
N ASP A 3 21.36 -17.40 -8.91
CA ASP A 3 21.30 -17.86 -7.54
C ASP A 3 19.93 -18.46 -7.18
N SER A 4 19.89 -19.25 -6.11
CA SER A 4 18.67 -19.70 -5.48
C SER A 4 18.62 -19.19 -4.05
N TYR A 5 17.52 -18.59 -3.66
CA TYR A 5 17.30 -18.03 -2.34
C TYR A 5 16.01 -18.54 -1.74
N GLU A 6 16.09 -18.98 -0.51
CA GLU A 6 14.91 -19.31 0.28
C GLU A 6 14.58 -18.12 1.20
N ALA A 7 13.49 -17.44 0.92
CA ALA A 7 13.03 -16.34 1.74
C ALA A 7 12.49 -16.84 3.08
N ARG A 8 13.14 -16.47 4.15
CA ARG A 8 12.64 -16.69 5.51
C ARG A 8 12.02 -15.40 6.00
N LEU A 9 10.71 -15.37 6.14
CA LEU A 9 9.91 -14.26 6.67
C LEU A 9 9.85 -13.02 5.77
N PRO A 10 8.80 -12.89 4.99
CA PRO A 10 8.61 -11.77 4.05
C PRO A 10 8.17 -10.45 4.70
N SER A 11 7.99 -10.36 6.00
CA SER A 11 7.31 -9.24 6.62
C SER A 11 8.26 -8.19 7.18
N GLY A 12 8.39 -7.08 6.44
CA GLY A 12 8.91 -5.81 6.96
C GLY A 12 10.42 -5.69 7.16
N GLY A 13 11.21 -6.62 6.64
CA GLY A 13 12.67 -6.54 6.66
C GLY A 13 13.25 -5.81 5.44
N ILE A 14 14.54 -5.53 5.50
CA ILE A 14 15.27 -5.05 4.31
C ILE A 14 15.25 -6.18 3.28
N PRO A 15 14.84 -5.92 2.02
CA PRO A 15 14.85 -6.92 0.96
C PRO A 15 16.20 -7.59 0.80
N ALA A 16 16.21 -8.88 0.51
CA ALA A 16 17.44 -9.59 0.19
C ALA A 16 18.11 -8.94 -1.03
N ARG A 17 19.39 -8.71 -0.92
CA ARG A 17 20.17 -8.04 -1.97
C ARG A 17 21.03 -9.05 -2.70
N PHE A 18 20.86 -9.13 -4.00
CA PHE A 18 21.68 -9.91 -4.92
C PHE A 18 22.49 -8.95 -5.77
N VAL A 19 23.82 -9.01 -5.64
CA VAL A 19 24.72 -8.19 -6.46
C VAL A 19 25.04 -8.94 -7.74
N ILE A 20 24.72 -8.32 -8.88
CA ILE A 20 25.13 -8.85 -10.18
C ILE A 20 26.46 -8.20 -10.52
N GLU A 21 27.49 -9.03 -10.65
CA GLU A 21 28.85 -8.57 -10.92
C GLU A 21 28.96 -7.88 -12.29
N LYS A 22 29.83 -6.86 -12.35
CA LYS A 22 30.00 -6.04 -13.55
C LYS A 22 30.35 -6.85 -14.82
N GLN A 23 31.05 -7.97 -14.67
CA GLN A 23 31.36 -8.85 -15.78
C GLN A 23 30.13 -9.52 -16.36
N VAL A 24 29.24 -10.03 -15.48
CA VAL A 24 27.97 -10.63 -15.86
C VAL A 24 27.07 -9.61 -16.54
N ILE A 25 27.02 -8.38 -16.01
CA ILE A 25 26.24 -7.29 -16.59
C ILE A 25 26.72 -7.02 -18.04
N ARG A 26 28.03 -6.93 -18.27
CA ARG A 26 28.60 -6.67 -19.61
C ARG A 26 28.34 -7.79 -20.60
N GLU A 27 28.21 -9.02 -20.14
CA GLU A 27 27.99 -10.18 -20.99
C GLU A 27 26.51 -10.30 -21.42
N PHE A 28 25.57 -10.01 -20.50
CA PHE A 28 24.14 -10.28 -20.71
C PHE A 28 23.30 -9.05 -21.02
N LEU A 29 23.65 -7.86 -20.48
CA LEU A 29 22.92 -6.64 -20.78
C LEU A 29 23.28 -6.13 -22.18
N LYS A 30 22.24 -5.84 -22.94
CA LYS A 30 22.33 -5.31 -24.31
C LYS A 30 21.68 -3.94 -24.39
N GLU A 31 22.10 -3.15 -25.35
CA GLU A 31 21.37 -1.93 -25.69
C GLU A 31 19.97 -2.29 -26.20
N GLY A 32 18.95 -1.59 -25.72
CA GLY A 32 17.55 -1.86 -26.03
C GLY A 32 16.85 -2.71 -24.95
N GLU A 33 15.98 -3.60 -25.38
CA GLU A 33 15.14 -4.39 -24.48
C GLU A 33 15.92 -5.52 -23.80
N ASN A 34 15.78 -5.62 -22.48
CA ASN A 34 16.31 -6.69 -21.67
C ASN A 34 15.18 -7.28 -20.82
N LEU A 35 15.22 -8.59 -20.62
CA LEU A 35 14.23 -9.31 -19.83
C LEU A 35 14.84 -9.80 -18.52
N LEU A 36 14.25 -9.39 -17.40
CA LEU A 36 14.52 -10.00 -16.10
C LEU A 36 13.44 -11.07 -15.84
N ALA A 37 13.84 -12.33 -15.74
CA ALA A 37 12.96 -13.43 -15.43
C ALA A 37 13.22 -13.93 -14.00
N LEU A 38 12.16 -14.04 -13.21
CA LEU A 38 12.21 -14.61 -11.87
C LEU A 38 11.31 -15.84 -11.81
N GLN A 39 11.81 -16.87 -11.16
CA GLN A 39 11.05 -18.08 -10.87
C GLN A 39 10.89 -18.17 -9.36
N VAL A 40 9.66 -18.19 -8.90
CA VAL A 40 9.31 -18.28 -7.49
C VAL A 40 8.65 -19.64 -7.24
N HIS A 41 9.13 -20.35 -6.25
CA HIS A 41 8.60 -21.66 -5.87
C HIS A 41 8.07 -21.60 -4.44
N ASN A 42 6.94 -22.22 -4.23
CA ASN A 42 6.45 -22.45 -2.88
C ASN A 42 7.33 -23.51 -2.17
N CYS A 43 7.49 -23.38 -0.87
CA CYS A 43 8.30 -24.32 -0.09
C CYS A 43 7.70 -25.75 -0.08
N ASN A 44 6.38 -25.85 -0.21
CA ASN A 44 5.66 -27.10 -0.39
C ASN A 44 4.28 -26.84 -1.03
N ALA A 45 3.59 -27.90 -1.40
CA ALA A 45 2.28 -27.81 -2.08
C ALA A 45 1.14 -27.31 -1.16
N GLU A 46 1.34 -27.35 0.14
CA GLU A 46 0.34 -26.99 1.15
C GLU A 46 0.50 -25.54 1.65
N SER A 47 1.59 -24.87 1.29
CA SER A 47 1.81 -23.49 1.66
C SER A 47 0.88 -22.57 0.88
N SER A 48 0.18 -21.70 1.59
CA SER A 48 -0.75 -20.71 1.01
C SER A 48 -0.05 -19.42 0.56
N ASP A 49 1.23 -19.24 0.93
CA ASP A 49 1.93 -17.98 0.79
C ASP A 49 2.98 -18.04 -0.31
N LEU A 50 2.63 -17.52 -1.47
CA LEU A 50 3.58 -17.35 -2.58
C LEU A 50 3.47 -15.93 -3.11
N SER A 51 4.44 -15.10 -2.76
CA SER A 51 4.53 -13.73 -3.28
C SER A 51 5.97 -13.34 -3.56
N SER A 52 6.17 -12.47 -4.54
CA SER A 52 7.48 -11.88 -4.82
C SER A 52 7.31 -10.44 -5.27
N THR A 53 8.08 -9.56 -4.64
CA THR A 53 8.23 -8.17 -5.11
C THR A 53 9.70 -7.93 -5.39
N THR A 54 10.03 -7.58 -6.62
CA THR A 54 11.42 -7.47 -7.07
C THR A 54 11.72 -6.04 -7.51
N PHE A 55 12.86 -5.54 -7.07
CA PHE A 55 13.41 -4.26 -7.51
C PHE A 55 14.74 -4.51 -8.21
N LEU A 56 14.90 -3.97 -9.41
CA LEU A 56 16.20 -3.92 -10.10
C LEU A 56 16.79 -2.52 -9.93
N ILE A 57 17.95 -2.44 -9.29
CA ILE A 57 18.66 -1.19 -9.07
C ILE A 57 19.97 -1.25 -9.83
N ALA A 58 20.18 -0.29 -10.72
CA ALA A 58 21.45 -0.11 -11.42
C ALA A 58 22.29 0.97 -10.73
N GLY A 59 23.48 0.60 -10.30
CA GLY A 59 24.49 1.57 -9.87
C GLY A 59 25.31 2.02 -11.09
N ILE A 60 25.27 3.31 -11.41
CA ILE A 60 26.05 3.91 -12.47
C ILE A 60 27.24 4.62 -11.84
N SER A 61 28.46 4.23 -12.25
CA SER A 61 29.70 4.84 -11.78
C SER A 61 30.32 5.73 -12.86
N ASP A 62 29.52 6.59 -13.48
CA ASP A 62 29.96 7.52 -14.48
C ASP A 62 29.87 8.95 -13.93
N GLU A 63 30.84 9.81 -14.28
CA GLU A 63 30.84 11.22 -13.95
C GLU A 63 29.83 12.01 -14.81
N SER A 64 29.35 11.43 -15.90
CA SER A 64 28.27 12.00 -16.70
C SER A 64 26.92 11.72 -16.06
N HIS A 65 26.23 12.75 -15.67
CA HIS A 65 24.88 12.67 -15.12
C HIS A 65 23.87 12.36 -16.23
N ASN A 66 23.78 11.09 -16.64
CA ASN A 66 22.81 10.63 -17.64
C ASN A 66 21.45 10.32 -17.02
N TYR A 67 21.00 11.12 -16.08
CA TYR A 67 19.63 11.03 -15.58
C TYR A 67 18.74 11.89 -16.46
N SER A 68 17.73 11.29 -17.05
CA SER A 68 16.60 12.07 -17.57
C SER A 68 16.01 12.88 -16.42
N ASP A 69 15.70 14.11 -16.68
CA ASP A 69 14.90 14.88 -15.74
C ASP A 69 13.66 14.09 -15.33
N PRO A 70 13.34 14.00 -14.03
CA PRO A 70 12.12 13.35 -13.61
C PRO A 70 10.93 13.95 -14.34
N PRO A 71 9.95 13.12 -14.76
CA PRO A 71 8.73 13.65 -15.34
C PRO A 71 8.08 14.65 -14.37
N GLN A 72 7.37 15.62 -14.89
CA GLN A 72 6.83 16.74 -14.11
C GLN A 72 5.97 16.27 -12.94
N TRP A 73 5.23 15.17 -13.09
CA TRP A 73 4.45 14.56 -12.03
C TRP A 73 5.30 13.96 -10.89
N PHE A 74 6.57 13.65 -11.14
CA PHE A 74 7.51 13.16 -10.14
C PHE A 74 8.27 14.31 -9.45
N ARG A 75 8.44 15.44 -10.14
CA ARG A 75 9.15 16.63 -9.61
C ARG A 75 8.35 17.39 -8.56
N ASP A 76 7.05 17.27 -8.64
CA ASP A 76 6.12 17.88 -7.70
C ASP A 76 5.27 16.76 -7.09
N PRO A 77 5.85 15.98 -6.15
CA PRO A 77 5.07 15.01 -5.40
C PRO A 77 4.13 15.79 -4.49
N ARG A 78 3.14 16.44 -5.09
CA ARG A 78 2.03 16.98 -4.32
C ARG A 78 1.33 15.79 -3.69
N THR A 79 1.48 15.68 -2.40
CA THR A 79 0.75 14.72 -1.59
C THR A 79 -0.70 15.12 -1.42
N ASP A 80 -1.09 16.24 -1.99
CA ASP A 80 -2.42 16.82 -1.90
C ASP A 80 -3.43 16.21 -2.89
N PHE A 81 -2.96 15.50 -3.93
CA PHE A 81 -3.86 14.78 -4.82
C PHE A 81 -3.37 13.35 -5.18
N THR A 82 -4.30 12.48 -5.51
CA THR A 82 -4.06 11.10 -5.97
C THR A 82 -5.16 10.67 -6.92
N HIS A 83 -4.91 9.66 -7.76
CA HIS A 83 -5.94 9.01 -8.57
C HIS A 83 -6.55 7.78 -7.86
N LEU A 84 -6.12 7.49 -6.65
CA LEU A 84 -6.73 6.45 -5.81
C LEU A 84 -7.78 7.08 -4.89
N PRO A 85 -8.84 6.37 -4.53
CA PRO A 85 -9.74 6.82 -3.49
C PRO A 85 -9.01 7.18 -2.20
N LEU A 86 -9.45 8.23 -1.53
CA LEU A 86 -8.90 8.67 -0.24
C LEU A 86 -9.88 8.34 0.87
N ILE A 87 -9.39 7.69 1.91
CA ILE A 87 -10.10 7.52 3.18
C ILE A 87 -9.37 8.37 4.22
N ILE A 88 -10.06 9.36 4.75
CA ILE A 88 -9.54 10.27 5.76
C ILE A 88 -10.28 10.00 7.06
N ILE A 89 -9.53 9.68 8.11
CA ILE A 89 -10.08 9.37 9.43
C ILE A 89 -9.55 10.41 10.42
N ASP A 90 -10.48 11.12 11.04
CA ASP A 90 -10.18 12.08 12.10
C ASP A 90 -10.63 11.50 13.44
N THR A 91 -9.66 11.19 14.27
CA THR A 91 -9.88 10.68 15.63
C THR A 91 -9.90 11.80 16.68
N GLU A 92 -9.80 13.06 16.26
CA GLU A 92 -9.66 14.23 17.17
C GLU A 92 -8.43 14.07 18.10
N GLY A 93 -7.36 13.47 17.57
CA GLY A 93 -6.13 13.22 18.33
C GLY A 93 -6.17 12.01 19.27
N ARG A 94 -7.27 11.26 19.30
CA ARG A 94 -7.36 10.03 20.12
C ARG A 94 -6.56 8.90 19.46
N GLN A 95 -5.86 8.13 20.30
CA GLN A 95 -5.15 6.94 19.82
C GLN A 95 -6.14 5.81 19.54
N ILE A 96 -6.04 5.21 18.36
CA ILE A 96 -6.81 4.01 18.04
C ILE A 96 -6.20 2.84 18.81
N VAL A 97 -7.04 2.14 19.56
CA VAL A 97 -6.68 0.99 20.39
C VAL A 97 -7.27 -0.30 19.82
N ASN A 98 -6.88 -1.45 20.38
CA ASN A 98 -7.41 -2.74 19.94
C ASN A 98 -8.85 -3.01 20.38
N ASP A 99 -9.24 -2.47 21.54
CA ASP A 99 -10.58 -2.62 22.13
C ASP A 99 -10.68 -1.61 23.31
N PRO A 100 -11.79 -0.89 23.45
CA PRO A 100 -12.97 -0.84 22.58
C PRO A 100 -12.77 0.05 21.34
N LYS A 101 -13.65 -0.08 20.35
CA LYS A 101 -13.75 0.86 19.23
C LYS A 101 -13.92 2.29 19.74
N ILE A 102 -13.08 3.21 19.26
CA ILE A 102 -13.26 4.63 19.51
C ILE A 102 -14.12 5.27 18.42
N THR A 103 -14.88 6.29 18.76
CA THR A 103 -15.63 7.08 17.77
C THR A 103 -14.68 7.99 17.01
N ALA A 104 -14.80 8.06 15.70
CA ALA A 104 -14.04 8.94 14.82
C ALA A 104 -14.95 9.48 13.71
N ARG A 105 -14.48 10.45 12.95
CA ARG A 105 -15.10 10.82 11.67
C ARG A 105 -14.35 10.20 10.52
N MET A 106 -15.08 9.73 9.52
CA MET A 106 -14.49 9.21 8.28
C MET A 106 -15.08 9.97 7.09
N LYS A 107 -14.18 10.36 6.20
CA LYS A 107 -14.51 10.95 4.91
C LYS A 107 -13.91 10.08 3.81
N VAL A 108 -14.73 9.72 2.83
CA VAL A 108 -14.30 8.97 1.64
C VAL A 108 -14.47 9.84 0.41
N ILE A 109 -13.41 9.95 -0.36
CA ILE A 109 -13.34 10.78 -1.56
C ILE A 109 -13.00 9.87 -2.73
N ASP A 110 -13.90 9.76 -3.69
CA ASP A 110 -13.69 9.06 -4.96
C ASP A 110 -14.38 9.83 -6.09
N ASN A 111 -13.59 10.50 -6.91
CA ASN A 111 -14.07 11.23 -8.08
C ASN A 111 -14.21 10.35 -9.33
N GLY A 112 -14.03 9.05 -9.17
CA GLY A 112 -14.10 8.08 -10.25
C GLY A 112 -12.83 8.03 -11.13
N PRO A 113 -12.80 7.06 -12.05
CA PRO A 113 -11.63 6.78 -12.86
C PRO A 113 -11.12 7.99 -13.64
N GLY A 114 -9.82 8.24 -13.59
CA GLY A 114 -9.17 9.33 -14.33
C GLY A 114 -9.27 10.71 -13.68
N ASN A 115 -10.04 10.88 -12.63
CA ASN A 115 -10.16 12.14 -11.90
C ASN A 115 -9.29 12.12 -10.64
N PRO A 116 -8.54 13.20 -10.33
CA PRO A 116 -7.75 13.27 -9.12
C PRO A 116 -8.64 13.50 -7.89
N ASN A 117 -8.28 12.85 -6.79
CA ASN A 117 -8.85 13.07 -5.46
C ASN A 117 -7.91 13.97 -4.66
N ASN A 118 -8.46 14.89 -3.89
CA ASN A 118 -7.72 15.83 -3.06
C ASN A 118 -8.24 15.74 -1.62
N GLN A 119 -7.32 15.65 -0.66
CA GLN A 119 -7.67 15.52 0.76
C GLN A 119 -8.45 16.71 1.34
N PHE A 120 -8.35 17.89 0.70
CA PHE A 120 -9.03 19.12 1.15
C PHE A 120 -10.42 19.30 0.54
N GLN A 121 -10.81 18.49 -0.44
CA GLN A 121 -12.15 18.57 -1.02
C GLN A 121 -13.21 17.94 -0.10
N GLU A 122 -14.47 18.25 -0.39
CA GLU A 122 -15.60 17.60 0.26
C GLU A 122 -15.64 16.09 -0.08
N ALA A 123 -16.26 15.33 0.81
CA ALA A 123 -16.50 13.91 0.55
C ALA A 123 -17.38 13.73 -0.67
N THR A 124 -17.09 12.74 -1.51
CA THR A 124 -17.87 12.41 -2.69
C THR A 124 -18.57 11.07 -2.58
N ASP A 125 -18.11 10.20 -1.65
CA ASP A 125 -18.65 8.86 -1.47
C ASP A 125 -19.26 8.67 -0.06
N TYR A 126 -18.56 9.08 1.00
CA TYR A 126 -19.05 8.96 2.37
C TYR A 126 -18.52 10.09 3.26
N ASP A 127 -19.36 10.60 4.17
CA ASP A 127 -18.99 11.49 5.28
C ASP A 127 -19.86 11.16 6.50
N GLY A 128 -19.25 10.60 7.55
CA GLY A 128 -20.02 10.18 8.71
C GLY A 128 -19.15 9.78 9.91
N TYR A 129 -19.84 9.35 10.95
CA TYR A 129 -19.19 8.80 12.14
C TYR A 129 -18.88 7.32 11.97
N ILE A 130 -17.82 6.88 12.62
CA ILE A 130 -17.41 5.49 12.67
C ILE A 130 -16.98 5.11 14.08
N GLY A 131 -17.10 3.83 14.40
CA GLY A 131 -16.34 3.16 15.43
C GLY A 131 -15.10 2.54 14.80
N ILE A 132 -13.91 2.79 15.33
CA ILE A 132 -12.65 2.26 14.78
C ILE A 132 -11.78 1.63 15.87
N GLU A 133 -11.20 0.49 15.57
CA GLU A 133 -10.23 -0.20 16.43
C GLU A 133 -9.12 -0.85 15.61
N ILE A 134 -7.99 -1.16 16.25
CA ILE A 134 -6.94 -1.96 15.63
C ILE A 134 -7.44 -3.40 15.49
N ARG A 135 -7.28 -3.98 14.30
CA ARG A 135 -7.69 -5.34 14.00
C ARG A 135 -6.51 -6.29 13.94
N GLY A 136 -6.79 -7.55 14.30
CA GLY A 136 -5.87 -8.66 14.20
C GLY A 136 -5.17 -8.98 15.52
N GLN A 137 -4.49 -10.09 15.57
CA GLN A 137 -3.74 -10.56 16.73
C GLN A 137 -2.24 -10.41 16.48
N SER A 138 -1.66 -11.24 15.64
CA SER A 138 -0.24 -11.18 15.29
C SER A 138 0.12 -10.00 14.39
N SER A 139 -0.80 -9.55 13.54
CA SER A 139 -0.60 -8.39 12.67
C SER A 139 -0.41 -7.07 13.42
N GLN A 140 -0.81 -7.02 14.69
CA GLN A 140 -0.59 -5.84 15.54
C GLN A 140 0.88 -5.56 15.86
N MET A 141 1.77 -6.53 15.67
CA MET A 141 3.21 -6.29 15.86
C MET A 141 3.84 -5.45 14.74
N PHE A 142 3.20 -5.34 13.59
CA PHE A 142 3.74 -4.58 12.45
C PHE A 142 3.44 -3.08 12.57
N PRO A 143 4.32 -2.20 12.04
CA PRO A 143 4.11 -0.76 12.07
C PRO A 143 2.80 -0.33 11.41
N LYS A 144 2.48 -0.88 10.23
CA LYS A 144 1.23 -0.64 9.52
C LYS A 144 0.14 -1.53 10.08
N LYS A 145 -0.93 -0.93 10.58
CA LYS A 145 -2.03 -1.63 11.24
C LYS A 145 -3.21 -1.83 10.29
N SER A 146 -3.90 -2.95 10.47
CA SER A 146 -5.26 -3.12 9.95
C SER A 146 -6.27 -2.63 10.96
N TYR A 147 -7.42 -2.12 10.48
CA TYR A 147 -8.47 -1.57 11.33
C TYR A 147 -9.81 -2.20 11.02
N SER A 148 -10.61 -2.45 12.06
CA SER A 148 -12.04 -2.68 11.93
C SER A 148 -12.75 -1.34 12.03
N ILE A 149 -13.70 -1.12 11.14
CA ILE A 149 -14.55 0.07 11.08
C ILE A 149 -16.01 -0.38 11.13
N GLU A 150 -16.81 0.31 11.92
CA GLU A 150 -18.25 0.17 12.01
C GLU A 150 -18.87 1.55 11.74
N LEU A 151 -19.74 1.62 10.76
CA LEU A 151 -20.41 2.88 10.44
C LEU A 151 -21.43 3.23 11.50
N ARG A 152 -21.48 4.51 11.90
CA ARG A 152 -22.35 5.00 12.98
C ARG A 152 -23.10 6.26 12.60
N THR A 153 -24.23 6.44 13.23
CA THR A 153 -24.95 7.72 13.24
C THR A 153 -24.25 8.73 14.16
N SER A 154 -24.72 9.98 14.17
CA SER A 154 -24.26 11.01 15.12
C SER A 154 -24.57 10.65 16.57
N GLU A 155 -25.59 9.85 16.81
CA GLU A 155 -26.03 9.37 18.12
C GLU A 155 -25.20 8.16 18.60
N GLY A 156 -24.40 7.56 17.69
CA GLY A 156 -23.55 6.42 17.99
C GLY A 156 -24.18 5.06 17.65
N ASP A 157 -25.38 5.04 17.09
CA ASP A 157 -26.04 3.82 16.64
C ASP A 157 -25.41 3.31 15.35
N GLU A 158 -25.41 1.99 15.16
CA GLU A 158 -24.95 1.32 13.95
C GLU A 158 -25.74 1.77 12.71
N THR A 159 -25.08 1.96 11.61
CA THR A 159 -25.69 2.29 10.33
C THR A 159 -24.92 1.62 9.20
N SER A 160 -25.49 1.63 8.00
CA SER A 160 -24.84 0.98 6.84
C SER A 160 -24.85 1.90 5.62
N ALA A 161 -23.78 1.85 4.87
CA ALA A 161 -23.62 2.54 3.59
C ALA A 161 -22.85 1.70 2.59
N ALA A 162 -23.05 1.98 1.30
CA ALA A 162 -22.18 1.50 0.26
C ALA A 162 -20.93 2.39 0.23
N LEU A 163 -19.76 1.79 0.21
CA LEU A 163 -18.49 2.51 0.09
C LEU A 163 -17.78 2.08 -1.18
N LEU A 164 -17.29 3.05 -1.96
CA LEU A 164 -16.48 2.80 -3.17
C LEU A 164 -17.15 1.83 -4.16
N GLY A 165 -18.46 1.92 -4.31
CA GLY A 165 -19.24 1.06 -5.18
C GLY A 165 -19.45 -0.38 -4.70
N MET A 166 -19.01 -0.72 -3.49
CA MET A 166 -19.24 -2.02 -2.86
C MET A 166 -20.67 -2.12 -2.27
N PRO A 167 -21.17 -3.31 -1.98
CA PRO A 167 -22.48 -3.48 -1.32
C PRO A 167 -22.60 -2.69 -0.04
N LYS A 168 -23.85 -2.39 0.34
CA LYS A 168 -24.15 -1.67 1.57
C LYS A 168 -23.90 -2.55 2.79
N GLU A 169 -22.97 -2.15 3.65
CA GLU A 169 -22.57 -2.84 4.87
C GLU A 169 -22.37 -1.85 6.02
N GLU A 170 -22.43 -2.34 7.23
CA GLU A 170 -22.11 -1.58 8.44
C GLU A 170 -20.66 -1.74 8.89
N ASP A 171 -20.11 -2.96 8.72
CA ASP A 171 -18.77 -3.32 9.12
C ASP A 171 -17.80 -3.37 7.95
N TRP A 172 -16.68 -2.71 8.10
CA TRP A 172 -15.63 -2.61 7.09
C TRP A 172 -14.24 -2.94 7.65
N VAL A 173 -13.34 -3.33 6.79
CA VAL A 173 -11.94 -3.58 7.17
C VAL A 173 -11.02 -2.77 6.29
N LEU A 174 -10.20 -1.94 6.92
CA LEU A 174 -9.01 -1.38 6.27
C LEU A 174 -7.85 -2.34 6.49
N TYR A 175 -7.44 -2.99 5.42
CA TYR A 175 -6.37 -3.96 5.46
C TYR A 175 -5.01 -3.30 5.19
N ALA A 176 -3.98 -3.68 5.99
CA ALA A 176 -2.62 -3.14 5.90
C ALA A 176 -1.73 -3.98 5.02
#